data_5c3ffc6c1b91bfe86c6e8a3f49ac2833
#
_entry.id   5c3ffc6c1b91bfe86c6e8a3f49ac2833
#
_cell.length_a   1.000
_cell.length_b   1.000
_cell.length_c   1.000
_cell.angle_alpha   90.00
_cell.angle_beta   90.00
_cell.angle_gamma   90.00
#
_symmetry.space_group_name_H-M   'P 1'
#
loop_
_entity.id
_entity.type
_entity.pdbx_description
1 polymer ?
#
loop_
_entity_poly.entity_id
_entity_poly.type
_entity_poly.pdbx_seq_one_letter_code
_entity_poly.pdbx_strand_id
1 'polypeptide(L)'
;YPDQNGGRDPFGSNRMIEVLKKEKPDIVFAVNDIWIINQLWEPAKSLKEELGFKWYGYFPVDSSGFFPEVFKAAEEWDGMGTYTQFGLDEVRKAGCELSCDVVPHGINREHFFKMDKMEARKSFNLEPEDFVVFNGNRNQPRKRIDLTIRGFMEFAKDKPDTKLWLHMGTKDQGWDIIPLFKRMARDHGINPKGRLILTAREFDVTRCLPLKELNVAYNCADVGVNTCIGEGWGLVNFEQAAAGVAQIVPDHTSMKEIFSGIPRIPVESWEVDRNYGLDRGQPSPEGLADILNHYYHNREDLQKVSEWCHEMTQQDAYRWDVIGEAFLKIVNRTLVAAPKAPRKRKIQEA
;
A
#
# COMPACT_ATOMS: atom_id res chain seq x y z
N TYR A 1 11.49 0.01 -19.65
CA TYR A 1 12.25 -0.37 -18.46
C TYR A 1 13.19 0.78 -18.13
N PRO A 2 13.36 1.16 -16.82
CA PRO A 2 14.36 2.13 -16.41
C PRO A 2 15.74 1.69 -16.91
N ASP A 3 16.63 2.66 -17.09
CA ASP A 3 17.97 2.41 -17.63
C ASP A 3 18.68 1.30 -16.83
N GLN A 4 18.98 0.18 -17.50
CA GLN A 4 19.75 -0.93 -16.93
C GLN A 4 21.23 -0.56 -16.67
N ASN A 5 21.66 0.62 -17.13
CA ASN A 5 23.05 1.10 -17.06
C ASN A 5 23.38 1.93 -15.82
N GLY A 6 22.73 1.69 -14.69
CA GLY A 6 23.25 2.15 -13.40
C GLY A 6 22.79 3.53 -12.92
N GLY A 7 21.52 3.86 -13.03
CA GLY A 7 20.94 4.81 -12.07
C GLY A 7 20.89 6.28 -12.45
N ARG A 8 21.13 6.65 -13.71
CA ARG A 8 21.00 8.06 -14.16
C ARG A 8 19.56 8.46 -14.51
N ASP A 9 18.67 7.50 -14.76
CA ASP A 9 17.26 7.72 -15.09
C ASP A 9 16.36 6.60 -14.48
N PRO A 10 16.25 6.56 -13.13
CA PRO A 10 15.59 5.45 -12.43
C PRO A 10 14.10 5.33 -12.76
N PHE A 11 13.47 6.39 -13.22
CA PHE A 11 12.05 6.41 -13.58
C PHE A 11 11.78 6.50 -15.10
N GLY A 12 12.84 6.54 -15.93
CA GLY A 12 12.70 6.54 -17.36
C GLY A 12 12.29 7.88 -17.98
N SER A 13 12.54 9.01 -17.32
CA SER A 13 12.14 10.35 -17.79
C SER A 13 12.76 10.70 -19.15
N ASN A 14 14.04 10.40 -19.35
CA ASN A 14 14.72 10.63 -20.64
C ASN A 14 14.21 9.68 -21.72
N ARG A 15 14.00 8.40 -21.37
CA ARG A 15 13.49 7.39 -22.29
C ARG A 15 12.05 7.67 -22.71
N MET A 16 11.25 8.28 -21.85
CA MET A 16 9.87 8.65 -22.15
C MET A 16 9.79 9.52 -23.42
N ILE A 17 10.71 10.47 -23.60
CA ILE A 17 10.76 11.32 -24.79
C ILE A 17 10.90 10.48 -26.08
N GLU A 18 11.79 9.49 -26.07
CA GLU A 18 12.00 8.59 -27.20
C GLU A 18 10.76 7.75 -27.50
N VAL A 19 10.13 7.22 -26.42
CA VAL A 19 8.91 6.41 -26.51
C VAL A 19 7.76 7.25 -27.08
N LEU A 20 7.54 8.46 -26.58
CA LEU A 20 6.46 9.36 -27.05
C LEU A 20 6.63 9.71 -28.53
N LYS A 21 7.85 10.03 -28.98
CA LYS A 21 8.15 10.33 -30.38
C LYS A 21 7.95 9.14 -31.29
N LYS A 22 8.27 7.95 -30.81
CA LYS A 22 8.16 6.70 -31.58
C LYS A 22 6.71 6.23 -31.68
N GLU A 23 6.03 6.11 -30.52
CA GLU A 23 4.71 5.48 -30.42
C GLU A 23 3.57 6.47 -30.75
N LYS A 24 3.78 7.78 -30.60
CA LYS A 24 2.80 8.86 -30.84
C LYS A 24 1.41 8.53 -30.27
N PRO A 25 1.30 8.29 -28.94
CA PRO A 25 0.06 7.86 -28.32
C PRO A 25 -1.00 8.98 -28.37
N ASP A 26 -2.29 8.61 -28.39
CA ASP A 26 -3.38 9.56 -28.20
C ASP A 26 -3.52 10.00 -26.73
N ILE A 27 -3.15 9.11 -25.79
CA ILE A 27 -3.17 9.38 -24.35
C ILE A 27 -1.99 8.72 -23.65
N VAL A 28 -1.39 9.44 -22.72
CA VAL A 28 -0.44 8.91 -21.73
C VAL A 28 -1.15 8.77 -20.40
N PHE A 29 -1.23 7.55 -19.89
CA PHE A 29 -1.78 7.23 -18.58
C PHE A 29 -0.62 6.91 -17.63
N ALA A 30 -0.21 7.89 -16.81
CA ALA A 30 0.92 7.77 -15.90
C ALA A 30 0.47 7.30 -14.52
N VAL A 31 1.01 6.16 -14.06
CA VAL A 31 0.69 5.55 -12.75
C VAL A 31 1.97 5.51 -11.91
N ASN A 32 2.06 6.36 -10.90
CA ASN A 32 3.17 6.38 -9.92
C ASN A 32 2.84 7.36 -8.79
N ASP A 33 3.77 7.54 -7.84
CA ASP A 33 3.72 8.65 -6.89
C ASP A 33 3.68 9.99 -7.63
N ILE A 34 2.94 10.96 -7.10
CA ILE A 34 2.70 12.23 -7.80
C ILE A 34 3.98 12.99 -8.17
N TRP A 35 5.01 12.97 -7.30
CA TRP A 35 6.30 13.60 -7.60
C TRP A 35 7.05 12.93 -8.75
N ILE A 36 6.89 11.61 -8.92
CA ILE A 36 7.45 10.88 -10.07
C ILE A 36 6.67 11.23 -11.34
N ILE A 37 5.33 11.31 -11.27
CA ILE A 37 4.52 11.75 -12.41
C ILE A 37 4.89 13.18 -12.81
N ASN A 38 5.10 14.08 -11.85
CA ASN A 38 5.59 15.43 -12.12
C ASN A 38 6.97 15.42 -12.83
N GLN A 39 7.89 14.55 -12.36
CA GLN A 39 9.20 14.40 -12.99
C GLN A 39 9.10 13.87 -14.42
N LEU A 40 8.15 12.96 -14.69
CA LEU A 40 7.89 12.43 -16.04
C LEU A 40 7.19 13.48 -16.92
N TRP A 41 6.33 14.31 -16.33
CA TRP A 41 5.61 15.36 -17.04
C TRP A 41 6.52 16.46 -17.61
N GLU A 42 7.51 16.93 -16.86
CA GLU A 42 8.36 18.04 -17.25
C GLU A 42 8.98 17.88 -18.66
N PRO A 43 9.65 16.77 -19.01
CA PRO A 43 10.15 16.56 -20.36
C PRO A 43 9.03 16.26 -21.37
N ALA A 44 7.91 15.69 -20.98
CA ALA A 44 6.80 15.35 -21.86
C ALA A 44 5.96 16.56 -22.27
N LYS A 45 5.95 17.62 -21.45
CA LYS A 45 5.13 18.82 -21.63
C LYS A 45 5.33 19.51 -22.99
N SER A 46 6.56 19.69 -23.41
CA SER A 46 6.88 20.30 -24.72
C SER A 46 6.41 19.41 -25.88
N LEU A 47 6.49 18.09 -25.73
CA LEU A 47 6.05 17.15 -26.76
C LEU A 47 4.52 17.04 -26.83
N LYS A 48 3.80 17.36 -25.76
CA LYS A 48 2.34 17.34 -25.76
C LYS A 48 1.76 18.30 -26.79
N GLU A 49 2.33 19.51 -26.92
CA GLU A 49 1.92 20.47 -27.94
C GLU A 49 2.25 20.00 -29.37
N GLU A 50 3.43 19.38 -29.55
CA GLU A 50 3.89 18.88 -30.84
C GLU A 50 3.09 17.66 -31.31
N LEU A 51 2.87 16.68 -30.43
CA LEU A 51 2.27 15.38 -30.75
C LEU A 51 0.77 15.29 -30.51
N GLY A 52 0.20 16.24 -29.75
CA GLY A 52 -1.24 16.34 -29.51
C GLY A 52 -1.84 15.34 -28.53
N PHE A 53 -1.01 14.57 -27.78
CA PHE A 53 -1.53 13.56 -26.85
C PHE A 53 -2.18 14.19 -25.60
N LYS A 54 -3.02 13.41 -24.95
CA LYS A 54 -3.60 13.73 -23.64
C LYS A 54 -2.76 13.14 -22.52
N TRP A 55 -2.75 13.80 -21.34
CA TRP A 55 -2.02 13.32 -20.16
C TRP A 55 -2.98 13.12 -18.99
N TYR A 56 -2.97 11.92 -18.43
CA TYR A 56 -3.72 11.56 -17.23
C TYR A 56 -2.78 10.99 -16.17
N GLY A 57 -2.76 11.58 -14.97
CA GLY A 57 -1.98 11.09 -13.83
C GLY A 57 -2.86 10.33 -12.83
N TYR A 58 -2.45 9.12 -12.44
CA TYR A 58 -3.15 8.31 -11.43
C TYR A 58 -2.16 7.92 -10.34
N PHE A 59 -2.42 8.35 -9.10
CA PHE A 59 -1.42 8.31 -8.03
C PHE A 59 -2.00 7.94 -6.67
N PRO A 60 -1.19 7.26 -5.80
CA PRO A 60 -1.51 7.06 -4.40
C PRO A 60 -1.41 8.37 -3.62
N VAL A 61 -2.23 8.49 -2.57
CA VAL A 61 -2.08 9.47 -1.51
C VAL A 61 -1.94 8.71 -0.20
N ASP A 62 -0.74 8.75 0.39
CA ASP A 62 -0.36 7.91 1.53
C ASP A 62 -0.04 8.71 2.81
N SER A 63 -0.36 9.99 2.80
CA SER A 63 -0.10 10.94 3.91
C SER A 63 -1.04 12.12 3.84
N SER A 64 -1.02 12.95 4.88
CA SER A 64 -1.74 14.22 4.96
C SER A 64 -0.78 15.42 4.85
N GLY A 65 -1.35 16.62 4.70
CA GLY A 65 -0.57 17.85 4.74
C GLY A 65 0.18 18.18 3.44
N PHE A 66 -0.35 17.78 2.30
CA PHE A 66 0.25 18.11 1.00
C PHE A 66 0.29 19.61 0.74
N PHE A 67 1.42 20.08 0.22
CA PHE A 67 1.58 21.45 -0.23
C PHE A 67 0.92 21.66 -1.60
N PRO A 68 0.35 22.85 -1.88
CA PRO A 68 -0.25 23.18 -3.18
C PRO A 68 0.70 22.97 -4.37
N GLU A 69 1.99 23.18 -4.17
CA GLU A 69 3.03 23.05 -5.20
C GLU A 69 3.14 21.64 -5.77
N VAL A 70 2.80 20.62 -4.96
CA VAL A 70 2.81 19.20 -5.38
C VAL A 70 1.86 18.96 -6.54
N PHE A 71 0.71 19.67 -6.56
CA PHE A 71 -0.33 19.53 -7.59
C PHE A 71 -0.26 20.57 -8.70
N LYS A 72 0.71 21.48 -8.65
CA LYS A 72 0.83 22.58 -9.64
C LYS A 72 1.00 22.07 -11.07
N ALA A 73 1.81 21.04 -11.28
CA ALA A 73 2.00 20.45 -12.61
C ALA A 73 0.70 19.81 -13.13
N ALA A 74 -0.12 19.27 -12.24
CA ALA A 74 -1.40 18.64 -12.61
C ALA A 74 -2.41 19.63 -13.21
N GLU A 75 -2.25 20.94 -12.97
CA GLU A 75 -3.10 21.96 -13.60
C GLU A 75 -3.00 21.96 -15.13
N GLU A 76 -1.89 21.49 -15.68
CA GLU A 76 -1.66 21.37 -17.12
C GLU A 76 -2.05 20.00 -17.68
N TRP A 77 -2.37 19.01 -16.83
CA TRP A 77 -2.81 17.69 -17.25
C TRP A 77 -4.26 17.71 -17.77
N ASP A 78 -4.63 16.74 -18.58
CA ASP A 78 -6.00 16.61 -19.08
C ASP A 78 -6.92 15.95 -18.04
N GLY A 79 -6.37 15.19 -17.11
CA GLY A 79 -7.09 14.62 -15.99
C GLY A 79 -6.17 14.01 -14.96
N MET A 80 -6.73 13.70 -13.80
CA MET A 80 -6.04 13.01 -12.73
C MET A 80 -7.00 12.15 -11.91
N GLY A 81 -6.44 11.18 -11.19
CA GLY A 81 -7.20 10.32 -10.28
C GLY A 81 -6.34 9.79 -9.14
N THR A 82 -7.02 9.34 -8.11
CA THR A 82 -6.43 8.70 -6.94
C THR A 82 -7.22 7.47 -6.53
N TYR A 83 -6.74 6.73 -5.55
CA TYR A 83 -7.27 5.39 -5.20
C TYR A 83 -8.46 5.45 -4.25
N THR A 84 -8.56 6.49 -3.41
CA THR A 84 -9.47 6.56 -2.28
C THR A 84 -10.11 7.93 -2.13
N GLN A 85 -11.22 8.01 -1.40
CA GLN A 85 -11.84 9.29 -1.04
C GLN A 85 -10.90 10.10 -0.15
N PHE A 86 -10.17 9.45 0.78
CA PHE A 86 -9.12 10.10 1.56
C PHE A 86 -8.11 10.83 0.64
N GLY A 87 -7.67 10.16 -0.42
CA GLY A 87 -6.75 10.76 -1.38
C GLY A 87 -7.34 12.00 -2.07
N LEU A 88 -8.60 11.94 -2.50
CA LEU A 88 -9.30 13.09 -3.08
C LEU A 88 -9.40 14.24 -2.07
N ASP A 89 -9.74 13.94 -0.82
CA ASP A 89 -9.88 14.96 0.24
C ASP A 89 -8.55 15.68 0.50
N GLU A 90 -7.42 14.97 0.53
CA GLU A 90 -6.10 15.56 0.68
C GLU A 90 -5.69 16.43 -0.54
N VAL A 91 -6.01 16.00 -1.76
CA VAL A 91 -5.85 16.81 -2.98
C VAL A 91 -6.64 18.12 -2.87
N ARG A 92 -7.87 18.07 -2.34
CA ARG A 92 -8.72 19.26 -2.13
C ARG A 92 -8.19 20.16 -1.03
N LYS A 93 -7.75 19.61 0.10
CA LYS A 93 -7.13 20.37 1.20
C LYS A 93 -5.87 21.09 0.76
N ALA A 94 -5.11 20.51 -0.18
CA ALA A 94 -3.96 21.17 -0.80
C ALA A 94 -4.33 22.26 -1.80
N GLY A 95 -5.61 22.61 -1.95
CA GLY A 95 -6.07 23.68 -2.82
C GLY A 95 -6.18 23.33 -4.31
N CYS A 96 -6.04 22.06 -4.69
CA CYS A 96 -6.20 21.65 -6.07
C CYS A 96 -7.69 21.48 -6.41
N GLU A 97 -8.22 22.33 -7.28
CA GLU A 97 -9.63 22.34 -7.69
C GLU A 97 -9.92 21.51 -8.95
N LEU A 98 -8.88 20.93 -9.57
CA LEU A 98 -9.05 20.11 -10.78
C LEU A 98 -9.94 18.90 -10.51
N SER A 99 -10.69 18.47 -11.52
CA SER A 99 -11.44 17.21 -11.43
C SER A 99 -10.46 16.05 -11.18
N CYS A 100 -10.66 15.35 -10.08
CA CYS A 100 -9.89 14.20 -9.69
C CYS A 100 -10.84 13.01 -9.51
N ASP A 101 -10.59 11.94 -10.26
CA ASP A 101 -11.38 10.72 -10.16
C ASP A 101 -10.94 9.89 -8.97
N VAL A 102 -11.89 9.22 -8.32
CA VAL A 102 -11.59 8.19 -7.34
C VAL A 102 -11.85 6.83 -7.98
N VAL A 103 -10.79 6.06 -8.16
CA VAL A 103 -10.88 4.71 -8.74
C VAL A 103 -10.12 3.77 -7.81
N PRO A 104 -10.78 2.81 -7.15
CA PRO A 104 -10.12 1.90 -6.23
C PRO A 104 -9.24 0.88 -6.97
N HIS A 105 -8.40 0.16 -6.23
CA HIS A 105 -7.79 -1.06 -6.75
C HIS A 105 -8.75 -2.23 -6.66
N GLY A 106 -8.62 -3.16 -7.61
CA GLY A 106 -9.35 -4.41 -7.62
C GLY A 106 -8.61 -5.54 -6.91
N ILE A 107 -9.33 -6.65 -6.75
CA ILE A 107 -8.77 -7.90 -6.28
C ILE A 107 -8.90 -8.99 -7.35
N ASN A 108 -7.85 -9.75 -7.58
CA ASN A 108 -7.93 -10.96 -8.39
C ASN A 108 -8.36 -12.14 -7.53
N ARG A 109 -9.64 -12.50 -7.62
CA ARG A 109 -10.28 -13.56 -6.84
C ARG A 109 -9.89 -14.97 -7.30
N GLU A 110 -9.22 -15.12 -8.44
CA GLU A 110 -8.65 -16.39 -8.88
C GLU A 110 -7.32 -16.68 -8.20
N HIS A 111 -6.62 -15.62 -7.76
CA HIS A 111 -5.34 -15.75 -7.07
C HIS A 111 -5.48 -15.68 -5.55
N PHE A 112 -6.39 -14.83 -5.03
CA PHE A 112 -6.57 -14.61 -3.61
C PHE A 112 -7.99 -15.01 -3.18
N PHE A 113 -8.09 -16.14 -2.49
CA PHE A 113 -9.35 -16.76 -2.07
C PHE A 113 -9.15 -17.57 -0.80
N LYS A 114 -10.26 -17.83 -0.10
CA LYS A 114 -10.26 -18.68 1.11
C LYS A 114 -9.90 -20.11 0.77
N MET A 115 -9.03 -20.69 1.59
CA MET A 115 -8.68 -22.11 1.59
C MET A 115 -8.94 -22.70 2.98
N ASP A 116 -8.96 -24.03 3.07
CA ASP A 116 -8.90 -24.67 4.37
C ASP A 116 -7.57 -24.32 5.06
N LYS A 117 -7.66 -23.69 6.25
CA LYS A 117 -6.51 -23.21 7.02
C LYS A 117 -5.59 -24.36 7.42
N MET A 118 -6.15 -25.52 7.75
CA MET A 118 -5.36 -26.66 8.20
C MET A 118 -4.57 -27.28 7.03
N GLU A 119 -5.17 -27.34 5.85
CA GLU A 119 -4.46 -27.76 4.65
C GLU A 119 -3.37 -26.76 4.23
N ALA A 120 -3.64 -25.46 4.33
CA ALA A 120 -2.63 -24.43 4.08
C ALA A 120 -1.43 -24.57 5.04
N ARG A 121 -1.68 -24.74 6.34
CA ARG A 121 -0.66 -24.86 7.39
C ARG A 121 0.27 -26.06 7.21
N LYS A 122 -0.23 -27.18 6.70
CA LYS A 122 0.60 -28.36 6.39
C LYS A 122 1.74 -28.03 5.41
N SER A 123 1.49 -27.11 4.46
CA SER A 123 2.50 -26.72 3.48
C SER A 123 3.69 -25.96 4.08
N PHE A 124 3.53 -25.42 5.28
CA PHE A 124 4.54 -24.62 5.97
C PHE A 124 4.94 -25.19 7.34
N ASN A 125 4.56 -26.43 7.65
CA ASN A 125 4.85 -27.11 8.91
C ASN A 125 4.41 -26.30 10.14
N LEU A 126 3.21 -25.72 10.08
CA LEU A 126 2.59 -25.01 11.19
C LEU A 126 1.66 -25.95 11.95
N GLU A 127 1.68 -25.85 13.28
CA GLU A 127 0.79 -26.62 14.12
C GLU A 127 -0.63 -26.07 14.13
N PRO A 128 -1.64 -26.91 14.35
CA PRO A 128 -3.04 -26.48 14.43
C PRO A 128 -3.28 -25.37 15.46
N GLU A 129 -2.58 -25.45 16.59
CA GLU A 129 -2.72 -24.55 17.75
C GLU A 129 -1.99 -23.22 17.57
N ASP A 130 -1.09 -23.11 16.60
CA ASP A 130 -0.31 -21.89 16.36
C ASP A 130 -1.22 -20.69 16.10
N PHE A 131 -0.97 -19.58 16.81
CA PHE A 131 -1.55 -18.29 16.47
C PHE A 131 -0.56 -17.48 15.65
N VAL A 132 -0.87 -17.35 14.36
CA VAL A 132 0.04 -16.79 13.36
C VAL A 132 -0.34 -15.33 13.05
N VAL A 133 0.54 -14.42 13.41
CA VAL A 133 0.49 -12.99 13.04
C VAL A 133 1.35 -12.79 11.80
N PHE A 134 0.79 -12.30 10.71
CA PHE A 134 1.46 -12.19 9.42
C PHE A 134 1.63 -10.73 8.99
N ASN A 135 2.84 -10.34 8.58
CA ASN A 135 3.09 -9.07 7.89
C ASN A 135 3.88 -9.32 6.60
N GLY A 136 3.25 -9.05 5.45
CA GLY A 136 3.83 -9.23 4.11
C GLY A 136 4.32 -7.95 3.46
N ASN A 137 4.41 -6.85 4.20
CA ASN A 137 4.92 -5.60 3.66
C ASN A 137 6.42 -5.67 3.42
N ARG A 138 6.91 -4.89 2.44
CA ARG A 138 8.34 -4.74 2.21
C ARG A 138 9.03 -4.10 3.44
N ASN A 139 10.21 -4.58 3.79
CA ASN A 139 11.01 -4.04 4.89
C ASN A 139 11.61 -2.67 4.50
N GLN A 140 10.80 -1.63 4.64
CA GLN A 140 11.13 -0.23 4.35
C GLN A 140 10.81 0.66 5.56
N PRO A 141 11.48 1.81 5.74
CA PRO A 141 11.26 2.71 6.90
C PRO A 141 9.79 3.08 7.09
N ARG A 142 9.06 3.40 6.02
CA ARG A 142 7.64 3.76 6.06
C ARG A 142 6.73 2.64 6.59
N LYS A 143 7.13 1.39 6.45
CA LYS A 143 6.32 0.22 6.86
C LYS A 143 6.45 -0.12 8.34
N ARG A 144 7.41 0.50 9.04
CA ARG A 144 7.58 0.41 10.50
C ARG A 144 7.50 -1.03 11.03
N ILE A 145 8.30 -1.92 10.43
CA ILE A 145 8.36 -3.34 10.85
C ILE A 145 8.82 -3.48 12.30
N ASP A 146 9.59 -2.51 12.80
CA ASP A 146 9.95 -2.39 14.20
C ASP A 146 8.73 -2.30 15.14
N LEU A 147 7.66 -1.54 14.75
CA LEU A 147 6.43 -1.46 15.52
C LEU A 147 5.63 -2.77 15.45
N THR A 148 5.61 -3.46 14.31
CA THR A 148 5.03 -4.82 14.23
C THR A 148 5.71 -5.76 15.23
N ILE A 149 7.05 -5.79 15.23
CA ILE A 149 7.81 -6.67 16.14
C ILE A 149 7.56 -6.27 17.59
N ARG A 150 7.58 -4.97 17.94
CA ARG A 150 7.31 -4.49 19.30
C ARG A 150 5.93 -4.90 19.78
N GLY A 151 4.87 -4.58 19.01
CA GLY A 151 3.50 -4.97 19.39
C GLY A 151 3.32 -6.49 19.49
N PHE A 152 3.99 -7.27 18.61
CA PHE A 152 4.01 -8.72 18.74
C PHE A 152 4.70 -9.17 20.05
N MET A 153 5.80 -8.57 20.47
CA MET A 153 6.49 -8.93 21.72
C MET A 153 5.62 -8.66 22.95
N GLU A 154 4.96 -7.50 23.01
CA GLU A 154 4.02 -7.18 24.09
C GLU A 154 2.86 -8.20 24.15
N PHE A 155 2.31 -8.56 23.00
CA PHE A 155 1.25 -9.56 22.89
C PHE A 155 1.71 -10.97 23.25
N ALA A 156 2.88 -11.39 22.76
CA ALA A 156 3.35 -12.78 22.76
C ALA A 156 3.88 -13.26 24.13
N LYS A 157 3.96 -12.35 25.11
CA LYS A 157 4.37 -12.70 26.46
C LYS A 157 3.41 -13.77 27.04
N ASP A 158 3.99 -14.82 27.60
CA ASP A 158 3.28 -15.95 28.19
C ASP A 158 2.37 -16.75 27.22
N LYS A 159 2.52 -16.59 25.91
CA LYS A 159 1.79 -17.32 24.85
C LYS A 159 2.76 -18.03 23.92
N PRO A 160 3.25 -19.23 24.28
CA PRO A 160 4.29 -19.96 23.53
C PRO A 160 3.87 -20.41 22.12
N ASP A 161 2.58 -20.51 21.86
CA ASP A 161 1.96 -20.91 20.60
C ASP A 161 1.85 -19.78 19.57
N THR A 162 2.24 -18.53 19.92
CA THR A 162 2.17 -17.40 18.98
C THR A 162 3.40 -17.32 18.10
N LYS A 163 3.20 -17.04 16.81
CA LYS A 163 4.25 -16.90 15.80
C LYS A 163 4.10 -15.61 15.02
N LEU A 164 5.22 -14.93 14.75
CA LEU A 164 5.27 -13.80 13.85
C LEU A 164 5.84 -14.27 12.50
N TRP A 165 5.06 -14.14 11.45
CA TRP A 165 5.51 -14.42 10.09
C TRP A 165 5.79 -13.11 9.35
N LEU A 166 7.05 -12.87 9.02
CA LEU A 166 7.49 -11.73 8.22
C LEU A 166 7.84 -12.21 6.82
N HIS A 167 6.92 -11.97 5.88
CA HIS A 167 7.13 -12.28 4.47
C HIS A 167 7.81 -11.10 3.77
N MET A 168 9.10 -10.95 4.01
CA MET A 168 9.91 -9.83 3.51
C MET A 168 11.40 -10.18 3.54
N GLY A 169 12.23 -9.40 2.84
CA GLY A 169 13.68 -9.49 2.99
C GLY A 169 14.11 -9.11 4.41
N THR A 170 14.97 -9.93 5.02
CA THR A 170 15.48 -9.70 6.38
C THR A 170 16.40 -8.49 6.46
N LYS A 171 17.02 -8.12 5.31
CA LYS A 171 17.81 -6.91 5.10
C LYS A 171 17.31 -6.27 3.80
N ASP A 172 16.85 -5.05 3.88
CA ASP A 172 16.42 -4.22 2.77
C ASP A 172 16.72 -2.75 3.16
N GLN A 173 15.85 -1.82 2.83
CA GLN A 173 15.98 -0.40 3.18
C GLN A 173 15.62 -0.10 4.65
N GLY A 174 14.92 -1.01 5.33
CA GLY A 174 14.48 -0.86 6.73
C GLY A 174 15.47 -1.46 7.73
N TRP A 175 14.99 -2.40 8.53
CA TRP A 175 15.72 -2.97 9.66
C TRP A 175 16.45 -4.28 9.31
N ASP A 176 17.52 -4.59 10.04
CA ASP A 176 18.04 -5.95 10.11
C ASP A 176 17.12 -6.76 11.05
N ILE A 177 16.19 -7.51 10.45
CA ILE A 177 15.07 -8.13 11.15
C ILE A 177 15.51 -9.14 12.21
N ILE A 178 16.48 -10.01 11.88
CA ILE A 178 16.86 -11.12 12.77
C ILE A 178 17.46 -10.63 14.08
N PRO A 179 18.48 -9.76 14.09
CA PRO A 179 19.03 -9.23 15.35
C PRO A 179 18.03 -8.34 16.09
N LEU A 180 17.18 -7.56 15.36
CA LEU A 180 16.15 -6.75 15.98
C LEU A 180 15.14 -7.62 16.74
N PHE A 181 14.62 -8.67 16.10
CA PHE A 181 13.67 -9.61 16.72
C PHE A 181 14.29 -10.29 17.96
N LYS A 182 15.52 -10.81 17.84
CA LYS A 182 16.21 -11.47 18.96
C LYS A 182 16.45 -10.51 20.14
N ARG A 183 16.81 -9.26 19.86
CA ARG A 183 16.99 -8.24 20.90
C ARG A 183 15.68 -7.97 21.62
N MET A 184 14.60 -7.67 20.88
CA MET A 184 13.30 -7.38 21.46
C MET A 184 12.73 -8.59 22.23
N ALA A 185 12.89 -9.82 21.73
CA ALA A 185 12.47 -11.02 22.43
C ALA A 185 13.20 -11.17 23.79
N ARG A 186 14.52 -10.96 23.83
CA ARG A 186 15.30 -10.96 25.07
C ARG A 186 14.81 -9.90 26.04
N ASP A 187 14.59 -8.66 25.56
CA ASP A 187 14.17 -7.52 26.37
C ASP A 187 12.77 -7.74 27.00
N HIS A 188 11.94 -8.60 26.37
CA HIS A 188 10.62 -9.01 26.88
C HIS A 188 10.61 -10.39 27.58
N GLY A 189 11.76 -11.02 27.75
CA GLY A 189 11.86 -12.36 28.38
C GLY A 189 11.27 -13.49 27.55
N ILE A 190 11.16 -13.32 26.23
CA ILE A 190 10.58 -14.31 25.30
C ILE A 190 11.68 -15.14 24.69
N ASN A 191 11.51 -16.49 24.69
CA ASN A 191 12.40 -17.38 23.92
C ASN A 191 12.11 -17.20 22.41
N PRO A 192 13.07 -16.72 21.60
CA PRO A 192 12.86 -16.46 20.19
C PRO A 192 12.77 -17.71 19.32
N LYS A 193 13.14 -18.89 19.85
CA LYS A 193 13.20 -20.14 19.08
C LYS A 193 11.79 -20.55 18.59
N GLY A 194 11.64 -20.69 17.27
CA GLY A 194 10.38 -21.11 16.65
C GLY A 194 9.27 -20.05 16.63
N ARG A 195 9.58 -18.79 17.04
CA ARG A 195 8.62 -17.69 17.13
C ARG A 195 8.62 -16.77 15.90
N LEU A 196 9.68 -16.78 15.12
CA LEU A 196 9.83 -15.99 13.91
C LEU A 196 9.86 -16.90 12.69
N ILE A 197 8.94 -16.67 11.76
CA ILE A 197 8.90 -17.33 10.45
C ILE A 197 9.34 -16.30 9.40
N LEU A 198 10.24 -16.71 8.54
CA LEU A 198 10.78 -15.90 7.45
C LEU A 198 10.66 -16.68 6.15
N THR A 199 9.99 -16.11 5.16
CA THR A 199 9.84 -16.76 3.85
C THR A 199 11.08 -16.58 2.99
N ALA A 200 11.77 -15.44 3.12
CA ALA A 200 13.00 -15.14 2.39
C ALA A 200 14.05 -14.58 3.35
N ARG A 201 15.33 -14.86 3.07
CA ARG A 201 16.44 -14.25 3.83
C ARG A 201 16.91 -12.94 3.22
N GLU A 202 16.83 -12.82 1.89
CA GLU A 202 17.26 -11.66 1.13
C GLU A 202 16.12 -11.18 0.26
N PHE A 203 16.04 -9.85 0.07
CA PHE A 203 15.11 -9.27 -0.88
C PHE A 203 15.64 -9.50 -2.31
N ASP A 204 14.90 -10.25 -3.09
CA ASP A 204 15.20 -10.52 -4.48
C ASP A 204 13.90 -10.48 -5.30
N VAL A 205 13.75 -9.47 -6.12
CA VAL A 205 12.57 -9.29 -6.98
C VAL A 205 12.39 -10.43 -8.00
N THR A 206 13.43 -11.21 -8.25
CA THR A 206 13.39 -12.36 -9.17
C THR A 206 13.00 -13.66 -8.49
N ARG A 207 12.93 -13.68 -7.15
CA ARG A 207 12.63 -14.85 -6.31
C ARG A 207 11.38 -14.65 -5.46
N CYS A 208 10.37 -14.01 -6.03
CA CYS A 208 9.08 -13.88 -5.38
C CYS A 208 8.37 -15.24 -5.27
N LEU A 209 7.57 -15.43 -4.22
CA LEU A 209 6.65 -16.57 -4.19
C LEU A 209 5.66 -16.45 -5.36
N PRO A 210 5.39 -17.55 -6.07
CA PRO A 210 4.27 -17.59 -7.01
C PRO A 210 2.96 -17.20 -6.30
N LEU A 211 2.05 -16.52 -7.01
CA LEU A 211 0.79 -16.02 -6.40
C LEU A 211 -0.02 -17.13 -5.72
N LYS A 212 0.02 -18.35 -6.27
CA LYS A 212 -0.64 -19.52 -5.66
C LYS A 212 -0.03 -19.87 -4.30
N GLU A 213 1.28 -19.86 -4.17
CA GLU A 213 1.97 -20.16 -2.90
C GLU A 213 1.80 -19.00 -1.91
N LEU A 214 1.75 -17.75 -2.40
CA LEU A 214 1.45 -16.58 -1.58
C LEU A 214 0.04 -16.67 -0.99
N ASN A 215 -0.96 -17.10 -1.78
CA ASN A 215 -2.31 -17.33 -1.26
C ASN A 215 -2.33 -18.41 -0.18
N VAL A 216 -1.57 -19.52 -0.34
CA VAL A 216 -1.42 -20.53 0.70
C VAL A 216 -0.81 -19.93 1.96
N ALA A 217 0.25 -19.12 1.83
CA ALA A 217 0.89 -18.45 2.97
C ALA A 217 -0.08 -17.50 3.71
N TYR A 218 -0.89 -16.75 2.97
CA TYR A 218 -1.93 -15.90 3.56
C TYR A 218 -2.95 -16.73 4.36
N ASN A 219 -3.45 -17.84 3.80
CA ASN A 219 -4.42 -18.69 4.48
C ASN A 219 -3.88 -19.41 5.72
N CYS A 220 -2.57 -19.43 5.95
CA CYS A 220 -1.98 -19.95 7.19
C CYS A 220 -2.19 -19.01 8.39
N ALA A 221 -2.36 -17.72 8.14
CA ALA A 221 -2.42 -16.69 9.18
C ALA A 221 -3.75 -16.66 9.92
N ASP A 222 -3.71 -16.27 11.19
CA ASP A 222 -4.90 -15.88 11.94
C ASP A 222 -5.20 -14.39 11.73
N VAL A 223 -4.15 -13.57 11.66
CA VAL A 223 -4.24 -12.11 11.54
C VAL A 223 -3.18 -11.59 10.58
N GLY A 224 -3.59 -10.73 9.66
CA GLY A 224 -2.69 -9.89 8.87
C GLY A 224 -2.48 -8.54 9.56
N VAL A 225 -1.24 -8.07 9.65
CA VAL A 225 -0.88 -6.81 10.33
C VAL A 225 -0.19 -5.84 9.39
N ASN A 226 -0.54 -4.57 9.53
CA ASN A 226 0.16 -3.45 8.90
C ASN A 226 0.43 -2.37 9.96
N THR A 227 1.67 -1.91 10.06
CA THR A 227 2.09 -0.83 10.98
C THR A 227 2.70 0.36 10.23
N CYS A 228 2.34 0.53 8.95
CA CYS A 228 2.86 1.64 8.16
C CYS A 228 2.44 3.00 8.72
N ILE A 229 3.26 4.02 8.45
CA ILE A 229 2.97 5.42 8.79
C ILE A 229 2.28 6.17 7.65
N GLY A 230 1.85 5.44 6.63
CA GLY A 230 1.13 5.96 5.48
C GLY A 230 0.94 4.89 4.42
N GLU A 231 -0.24 4.81 3.84
CA GLU A 231 -0.59 3.84 2.81
C GLU A 231 -1.60 4.42 1.82
N GLY A 232 -1.33 4.25 0.51
CA GLY A 232 -2.24 4.70 -0.54
C GLY A 232 -3.38 3.74 -0.84
N TRP A 233 -3.17 2.42 -0.61
CA TRP A 233 -4.19 1.38 -0.72
C TRP A 233 -3.97 0.22 0.26
N GLY A 234 -2.76 -0.35 0.32
CA GLY A 234 -2.45 -1.51 1.15
C GLY A 234 -2.79 -2.84 0.49
N LEU A 235 -2.26 -3.07 -0.72
CA LEU A 235 -2.52 -4.29 -1.50
C LEU A 235 -2.33 -5.57 -0.70
N VAL A 236 -1.26 -5.67 0.10
CA VAL A 236 -0.98 -6.87 0.92
C VAL A 236 -2.13 -7.18 1.87
N ASN A 237 -2.66 -6.17 2.58
CA ASN A 237 -3.77 -6.36 3.50
C ASN A 237 -5.07 -6.67 2.76
N PHE A 238 -5.25 -6.06 1.59
CA PHE A 238 -6.42 -6.28 0.76
C PHE A 238 -6.46 -7.71 0.18
N GLU A 239 -5.31 -8.23 -0.26
CA GLU A 239 -5.15 -9.62 -0.71
C GLU A 239 -5.37 -10.63 0.42
N GLN A 240 -4.81 -10.36 1.62
CA GLN A 240 -5.04 -11.20 2.80
C GLN A 240 -6.52 -11.20 3.23
N ALA A 241 -7.17 -10.04 3.17
CA ALA A 241 -8.60 -9.94 3.43
C ALA A 241 -9.42 -10.81 2.46
N ALA A 242 -9.04 -10.83 1.16
CA ALA A 242 -9.68 -11.69 0.17
C ALA A 242 -9.45 -13.18 0.45
N ALA A 243 -8.28 -13.54 1.00
CA ALA A 243 -8.00 -14.89 1.50
C ALA A 243 -8.75 -15.22 2.81
N GLY A 244 -9.58 -14.30 3.33
CA GLY A 244 -10.38 -14.50 4.53
C GLY A 244 -9.59 -14.41 5.82
N VAL A 245 -8.53 -13.61 5.85
CA VAL A 245 -7.72 -13.35 7.04
C VAL A 245 -8.14 -12.04 7.67
N ALA A 246 -8.40 -12.04 8.98
CA ALA A 246 -8.68 -10.83 9.75
C ALA A 246 -7.52 -9.85 9.63
N GLN A 247 -7.80 -8.57 9.46
CA GLN A 247 -6.77 -7.54 9.32
C GLN A 247 -6.71 -6.63 10.56
N ILE A 248 -5.49 -6.22 10.91
CA ILE A 248 -5.21 -5.17 11.90
C ILE A 248 -4.35 -4.12 11.21
N VAL A 249 -4.91 -2.94 10.98
CA VAL A 249 -4.30 -1.87 10.19
C VAL A 249 -4.32 -0.54 10.97
N PRO A 250 -3.47 0.44 10.65
CA PRO A 250 -3.47 1.72 11.36
C PRO A 250 -4.73 2.57 11.08
N ASP A 251 -5.14 3.38 12.05
CA ASP A 251 -6.33 4.26 11.97
C ASP A 251 -6.02 5.60 11.27
N HIS A 252 -5.39 5.53 10.10
CA HIS A 252 -5.09 6.70 9.27
C HIS A 252 -5.05 6.35 7.78
N THR A 253 -5.01 7.37 6.93
CA THR A 253 -4.88 7.31 5.47
C THR A 253 -5.91 6.34 4.84
N SER A 254 -5.57 5.69 3.72
CA SER A 254 -6.44 4.72 3.06
C SER A 254 -6.86 3.54 3.94
N MET A 255 -6.00 3.16 4.89
CA MET A 255 -6.30 2.04 5.80
C MET A 255 -7.55 2.28 6.63
N LYS A 256 -7.71 3.51 7.14
CA LYS A 256 -8.90 3.94 7.88
C LYS A 256 -10.17 3.87 7.04
N GLU A 257 -10.08 4.24 5.77
CA GLU A 257 -11.21 4.22 4.84
C GLU A 257 -11.60 2.79 4.45
N ILE A 258 -10.63 2.02 3.92
CA ILE A 258 -10.86 0.69 3.36
C ILE A 258 -11.29 -0.30 4.44
N PHE A 259 -10.68 -0.23 5.62
CA PHE A 259 -10.95 -1.12 6.75
C PHE A 259 -11.80 -0.47 7.85
N SER A 260 -12.79 0.35 7.45
CA SER A 260 -13.61 1.14 8.38
C SER A 260 -14.48 0.30 9.32
N GLY A 261 -14.83 -0.92 8.94
CA GLY A 261 -15.70 -1.81 9.72
C GLY A 261 -15.01 -2.70 10.75
N ILE A 262 -13.70 -2.52 10.99
CA ILE A 262 -12.94 -3.32 11.95
C ILE A 262 -12.17 -2.45 12.93
N PRO A 263 -11.77 -2.99 14.11
CA PRO A 263 -10.82 -2.33 15.00
C PRO A 263 -9.50 -2.03 14.32
N ARG A 264 -8.97 -0.82 14.52
CA ARG A 264 -7.71 -0.34 13.91
C ARG A 264 -6.72 0.07 14.99
N ILE A 265 -5.42 0.00 14.67
CA ILE A 265 -4.35 0.43 15.56
C ILE A 265 -4.46 1.94 15.76
N PRO A 266 -4.61 2.44 16.98
CA PRO A 266 -4.68 3.87 17.23
C PRO A 266 -3.37 4.57 16.83
N VAL A 267 -3.49 5.82 16.39
CA VAL A 267 -2.33 6.69 16.13
C VAL A 267 -1.84 7.25 17.46
N GLU A 268 -0.61 6.92 17.83
CA GLU A 268 0.02 7.40 19.06
C GLU A 268 0.52 8.85 18.93
N SER A 269 1.10 9.18 17.77
CA SER A 269 1.61 10.52 17.47
C SER A 269 1.58 10.81 15.97
N TRP A 270 1.63 12.10 15.64
CA TRP A 270 1.83 12.57 14.27
C TRP A 270 3.20 13.21 14.16
N GLU A 271 3.94 12.83 13.12
CA GLU A 271 5.27 13.35 12.85
C GLU A 271 5.34 13.91 11.43
N VAL A 272 6.07 15.01 11.26
CA VAL A 272 6.33 15.57 9.93
C VAL A 272 7.48 14.79 9.29
N ASP A 273 7.24 14.23 8.13
CA ASP A 273 8.26 13.53 7.33
C ASP A 273 9.37 14.50 6.90
N ARG A 274 10.64 14.14 7.20
CA ARG A 274 11.79 15.01 6.94
C ARG A 274 12.09 15.23 5.46
N ASN A 275 11.67 14.30 4.60
CA ASN A 275 12.00 14.35 3.18
C ASN A 275 10.97 15.17 2.38
N TYR A 276 9.70 15.05 2.78
CA TYR A 276 8.58 15.60 2.01
C TYR A 276 7.75 16.63 2.79
N GLY A 277 8.00 16.79 4.09
CA GLY A 277 7.22 17.70 4.95
C GLY A 277 5.75 17.29 5.15
N LEU A 278 5.42 16.02 4.93
CA LEU A 278 4.08 15.48 5.03
C LEU A 278 3.82 14.88 6.42
N ASP A 279 2.57 14.92 6.87
CA ASP A 279 2.17 14.34 8.14
C ASP A 279 2.06 12.82 8.06
N ARG A 280 2.71 12.12 9.00
CA ARG A 280 2.76 10.67 9.13
C ARG A 280 2.25 10.24 10.50
N GLY A 281 1.18 9.44 10.53
CA GLY A 281 0.65 8.87 11.77
C GLY A 281 1.48 7.67 12.24
N GLN A 282 1.93 7.69 13.50
CA GLN A 282 2.68 6.60 14.11
C GLN A 282 1.70 5.62 14.77
N PRO A 283 1.57 4.36 14.31
CA PRO A 283 0.71 3.38 14.97
C PRO A 283 1.27 2.96 16.33
N SER A 284 0.40 2.84 17.34
CA SER A 284 0.77 2.39 18.68
C SER A 284 1.08 0.88 18.70
N PRO A 285 2.31 0.47 19.11
CA PRO A 285 2.61 -0.94 19.32
C PRO A 285 1.76 -1.57 20.44
N GLU A 286 1.46 -0.82 21.50
CA GLU A 286 0.60 -1.23 22.61
C GLU A 286 -0.84 -1.44 22.11
N GLY A 287 -1.35 -0.51 21.29
CA GLY A 287 -2.67 -0.66 20.67
C GLY A 287 -2.75 -1.87 19.73
N LEU A 288 -1.67 -2.19 19.01
CA LEU A 288 -1.58 -3.44 18.26
C LEU A 288 -1.64 -4.65 19.18
N ALA A 289 -0.88 -4.65 20.28
CA ALA A 289 -0.84 -5.75 21.24
C ALA A 289 -2.22 -5.97 21.90
N ASP A 290 -2.95 -4.92 22.21
CA ASP A 290 -4.31 -5.00 22.78
C ASP A 290 -5.29 -5.67 21.82
N ILE A 291 -5.28 -5.31 20.55
CA ILE A 291 -6.15 -5.94 19.53
C ILE A 291 -5.76 -7.41 19.34
N LEU A 292 -4.46 -7.73 19.28
CA LEU A 292 -3.97 -9.11 19.18
C LEU A 292 -4.39 -9.93 20.40
N ASN A 293 -4.29 -9.39 21.63
CA ASN A 293 -4.75 -10.03 22.85
C ASN A 293 -6.25 -10.29 22.84
N HIS A 294 -7.03 -9.31 22.38
CA HIS A 294 -8.47 -9.48 22.24
C HIS A 294 -8.80 -10.67 21.32
N TYR A 295 -8.22 -10.72 20.11
CA TYR A 295 -8.48 -11.79 19.14
C TYR A 295 -7.94 -13.17 19.57
N TYR A 296 -6.83 -13.18 20.30
CA TYR A 296 -6.30 -14.41 20.86
C TYR A 296 -7.27 -15.08 21.85
N HIS A 297 -7.92 -14.30 22.69
CA HIS A 297 -8.88 -14.78 23.68
C HIS A 297 -10.33 -14.87 23.17
N ASN A 298 -10.69 -14.10 22.13
CA ASN A 298 -12.06 -14.01 21.60
C ASN A 298 -12.10 -14.45 20.14
N ARG A 299 -12.04 -15.76 19.91
CA ARG A 299 -11.98 -16.36 18.57
C ARG A 299 -13.23 -16.10 17.74
N GLU A 300 -14.39 -15.91 18.37
CA GLU A 300 -15.63 -15.52 17.67
C GLU A 300 -15.53 -14.13 17.06
N ASP A 301 -14.94 -13.16 17.78
CA ASP A 301 -14.76 -11.82 17.24
C ASP A 301 -13.70 -11.79 16.14
N LEU A 302 -12.62 -12.58 16.30
CA LEU A 302 -11.64 -12.79 15.23
C LEU A 302 -12.33 -13.32 13.96
N GLN A 303 -13.22 -14.31 14.10
CA GLN A 303 -13.95 -14.89 12.98
C GLN A 303 -14.87 -13.85 12.30
N LYS A 304 -15.62 -13.04 13.08
CA LYS A 304 -16.46 -11.97 12.53
C LYS A 304 -15.64 -10.95 11.73
N VAL A 305 -14.46 -10.57 12.24
CA VAL A 305 -13.55 -9.65 11.53
C VAL A 305 -13.01 -10.29 10.25
N SER A 306 -12.65 -11.57 10.31
CA SER A 306 -12.22 -12.36 9.13
C SER A 306 -13.32 -12.40 8.05
N GLU A 307 -14.57 -12.64 8.44
CA GLU A 307 -15.72 -12.64 7.55
C GLU A 307 -15.97 -11.27 6.95
N TRP A 308 -15.98 -10.23 7.77
CA TRP A 308 -16.11 -8.85 7.30
C TRP A 308 -15.03 -8.48 6.28
N CYS A 309 -13.76 -8.80 6.57
CA CYS A 309 -12.64 -8.53 5.68
C CYS A 309 -12.84 -9.23 4.32
N HIS A 310 -13.25 -10.49 4.35
CA HIS A 310 -13.53 -11.23 3.13
C HIS A 310 -14.69 -10.63 2.34
N GLU A 311 -15.84 -10.42 2.97
CA GLU A 311 -17.04 -9.87 2.34
C GLU A 311 -16.80 -8.49 1.73
N MET A 312 -16.03 -7.64 2.43
CA MET A 312 -15.63 -6.34 1.91
C MET A 312 -14.92 -6.48 0.56
N THR A 313 -13.97 -7.40 0.43
CA THR A 313 -13.24 -7.62 -0.83
C THR A 313 -14.09 -8.28 -1.93
N GLN A 314 -15.24 -8.88 -1.58
CA GLN A 314 -16.17 -9.49 -2.54
C GLN A 314 -17.15 -8.50 -3.16
N GLN A 315 -17.16 -7.23 -2.76
CA GLN A 315 -18.01 -6.20 -3.35
C GLN A 315 -17.67 -5.99 -4.83
N ASP A 316 -18.70 -5.72 -5.65
CA ASP A 316 -18.53 -5.51 -7.10
C ASP A 316 -17.60 -4.34 -7.43
N ALA A 317 -17.56 -3.31 -6.58
CA ALA A 317 -16.67 -2.15 -6.72
C ALA A 317 -15.18 -2.53 -6.83
N TYR A 318 -14.78 -3.70 -6.32
CA TYR A 318 -13.40 -4.19 -6.33
C TYR A 318 -13.14 -5.27 -7.39
N ARG A 319 -14.06 -5.48 -8.32
CA ARG A 319 -13.83 -6.35 -9.47
C ARG A 319 -13.05 -5.61 -10.55
N TRP A 320 -12.03 -6.24 -11.10
CA TRP A 320 -11.19 -5.63 -12.14
C TRP A 320 -11.94 -5.29 -13.44
N ASP A 321 -12.99 -6.02 -13.79
CA ASP A 321 -13.83 -5.67 -14.94
C ASP A 321 -14.63 -4.37 -14.72
N VAL A 322 -15.19 -4.19 -13.51
CA VAL A 322 -15.89 -2.94 -13.11
C VAL A 322 -14.93 -1.75 -13.09
N ILE A 323 -13.74 -1.96 -12.52
CA ILE A 323 -12.69 -0.94 -12.48
C ILE A 323 -12.18 -0.62 -13.89
N GLY A 324 -12.02 -1.63 -14.75
CA GLY A 324 -11.66 -1.47 -16.16
C GLY A 324 -12.67 -0.61 -16.92
N GLU A 325 -13.95 -0.81 -16.69
CA GLU A 325 -15.01 0.04 -17.26
C GLU A 325 -14.92 1.50 -16.78
N ALA A 326 -14.59 1.71 -15.48
CA ALA A 326 -14.37 3.05 -14.95
C ALA A 326 -13.17 3.74 -15.64
N PHE A 327 -12.06 3.03 -15.82
CA PHE A 327 -10.92 3.55 -16.57
C PHE A 327 -11.24 3.82 -18.04
N LEU A 328 -12.01 2.96 -18.71
CA LEU A 328 -12.45 3.20 -20.09
C LEU A 328 -13.30 4.48 -20.21
N LYS A 329 -14.19 4.73 -19.27
CA LYS A 329 -14.97 5.99 -19.22
C LYS A 329 -14.07 7.20 -19.04
N ILE A 330 -13.06 7.10 -18.16
CA ILE A 330 -12.06 8.17 -17.92
C ILE A 330 -11.25 8.42 -19.21
N VAL A 331 -10.73 7.39 -19.84
CA VAL A 331 -9.95 7.50 -21.09
C VAL A 331 -10.78 8.17 -22.18
N ASN A 332 -11.99 7.66 -22.44
CA ASN A 332 -12.87 8.22 -23.46
C ASN A 332 -13.22 9.69 -23.18
N ARG A 333 -13.56 10.04 -21.95
CA ARG A 333 -13.82 11.44 -21.57
C ARG A 333 -12.58 12.32 -21.76
N THR A 334 -11.41 11.83 -21.41
CA THR A 334 -10.16 12.57 -21.52
C THR A 334 -9.78 12.81 -22.99
N LEU A 335 -9.97 11.83 -23.85
CA LEU A 335 -9.69 11.94 -25.29
C LEU A 335 -10.58 12.99 -25.99
N VAL A 336 -11.86 13.06 -25.64
CA VAL A 336 -12.82 14.00 -26.28
C VAL A 336 -12.84 15.39 -25.63
N ALA A 337 -12.17 15.56 -24.48
CA ALA A 337 -12.11 16.86 -23.81
C ALA A 337 -11.40 17.90 -24.69
N ALA A 338 -12.02 19.08 -24.86
CA ALA A 338 -11.40 20.20 -25.54
C ALA A 338 -10.07 20.60 -24.85
N PRO A 339 -9.07 21.10 -25.59
CA PRO A 339 -7.85 21.60 -24.98
C PRO A 339 -8.17 22.64 -23.91
N LYS A 340 -7.54 22.54 -22.74
CA LYS A 340 -7.69 23.55 -21.69
C LYS A 340 -7.17 24.88 -22.22
N ALA A 341 -7.98 25.95 -22.15
CA ALA A 341 -7.50 27.30 -22.46
C ALA A 341 -6.34 27.65 -21.50
N PRO A 342 -5.25 28.28 -21.98
CA PRO A 342 -4.14 28.68 -21.13
C PRO A 342 -4.67 29.61 -20.01
N ARG A 343 -4.51 29.19 -18.76
CA ARG A 343 -4.85 30.04 -17.60
C ARG A 343 -3.93 31.26 -17.62
N LYS A 344 -4.51 32.45 -17.64
CA LYS A 344 -3.73 33.71 -17.44
C LYS A 344 -3.03 33.61 -16.08
N ARG A 345 -1.69 33.65 -16.08
CA ARG A 345 -0.90 33.72 -14.84
C ARG A 345 -1.39 34.92 -14.05
N LYS A 346 -1.97 34.75 -12.88
CA LYS A 346 -2.08 35.78 -11.88
C LYS A 346 -0.64 36.09 -11.42
N ILE A 347 -0.10 37.22 -11.79
CA ILE A 347 1.13 37.74 -11.22
C ILE A 347 0.79 38.01 -9.74
N GLN A 348 1.28 37.15 -8.85
CA GLN A 348 1.32 37.51 -7.43
C GLN A 348 2.41 38.57 -7.30
N GLU A 349 1.99 39.79 -7.06
CA GLU A 349 2.87 40.85 -6.54
C GLU A 349 3.36 40.38 -5.16
N ALA A 350 4.68 40.48 -4.96
CA ALA A 350 5.45 40.02 -3.81
C ALA A 350 5.04 40.70 -2.50
#